data_1e150193f737ad19c4e9d032bd1064fd
#
_entry.id   1e150193f737ad19c4e9d032bd1064fd
#
_cell.length_a   1.000
_cell.length_b   1.000
_cell.length_c   1.000
_cell.angle_alpha   90.00
_cell.angle_beta   90.00
_cell.angle_gamma   90.00
#
_symmetry.space_group_name_H-M   'P 1'
#
loop_
_entity.id
_entity.type
_entity.pdbx_description
1 polymer ?
#
loop_
_entity_poly.entity_id
_entity_poly.type
_entity_poly.pdbx_seq_one_letter_code
_entity_poly.pdbx_strand_id
1 'polypeptide(L)'
;ETADAEIMLREQAGIVSGPVRSVMDAAFAAKRAALTVDLLVQNLSPHSNRGSEGAVTTRLYTNMDGMKGSKKIPCSTDGYSKEEAVEEAKRCIQCHCDECMKSCVYLREYKKHPGLLAREIYNNTQIIMGDHQMNKPMNSCSLCGQCTVTCPNGFDMSQVCKSARENMVSTDKMPLAPHEFALMDMLFSNSEAFLCRPQPGYETCRYVFFPGCQAGAIAPDVVTEAYEDLCRRTEGGVALMLGCCGAISEWAGRYEMTEKVNEQLKQELAKLGDPMIIAGCPSCMKQLKESTGAVVTGVWEILKEIGLPETARGLEVPVAIHDACGARGDTQTQDTIRELLADMGCTVVNTEYSRDLSPCCGYGGLTAYANKDMAAKMAAKCLERSDAPYVTYCM
;
A
#
# COMPACT_ATOMS: atom_id res chain seq x y z
N GLU A 1 -22.12 47.04 -2.26
CA GLU A 1 -21.08 46.69 -3.23
C GLU A 1 -20.19 45.60 -2.62
N THR A 2 -20.12 44.46 -3.28
CA THR A 2 -19.29 43.32 -2.86
C THR A 2 -17.95 43.43 -3.54
N ALA A 3 -16.87 43.36 -2.74
CA ALA A 3 -15.52 43.17 -3.30
C ALA A 3 -15.40 41.76 -3.89
N ASP A 4 -14.64 41.64 -4.95
CA ASP A 4 -14.23 40.32 -5.42
C ASP A 4 -13.48 39.60 -4.32
N ALA A 5 -14.02 38.47 -3.87
CA ALA A 5 -13.50 37.73 -2.72
C ALA A 5 -12.10 37.15 -2.95
N GLU A 6 -11.71 36.94 -4.20
CA GLU A 6 -10.38 36.39 -4.55
C GLU A 6 -9.31 37.47 -4.58
N ILE A 7 -9.59 38.62 -5.17
CA ILE A 7 -8.60 39.69 -5.36
C ILE A 7 -8.78 40.88 -4.42
N MET A 8 -9.87 40.93 -3.65
CA MET A 8 -10.18 41.99 -2.72
C MET A 8 -10.24 43.39 -3.37
N LEU A 9 -10.67 43.46 -4.63
CA LEU A 9 -10.79 44.68 -5.42
C LEU A 9 -12.25 45.05 -5.61
N ARG A 10 -12.58 46.33 -5.43
CA ARG A 10 -13.87 46.91 -5.84
C ARG A 10 -13.74 47.65 -7.15
N GLU A 11 -14.74 47.53 -8.03
CA GLU A 11 -14.75 48.19 -9.35
C GLU A 11 -14.57 49.70 -9.28
N GLN A 12 -15.02 50.36 -8.23
CA GLN A 12 -15.05 51.85 -8.18
C GLN A 12 -14.22 52.51 -7.08
N ALA A 13 -13.62 51.80 -6.15
CA ALA A 13 -13.06 52.39 -4.95
C ALA A 13 -11.69 51.86 -4.50
N GLY A 14 -10.97 51.11 -5.35
CA GLY A 14 -9.69 50.55 -4.97
C GLY A 14 -9.80 49.30 -4.10
N ILE A 15 -8.70 48.94 -3.51
CA ILE A 15 -8.54 47.67 -2.79
C ILE A 15 -9.14 47.74 -1.41
N VAL A 16 -9.93 46.71 -1.04
CA VAL A 16 -10.55 46.61 0.26
C VAL A 16 -10.35 45.21 0.85
N SER A 17 -10.27 45.18 2.16
CA SER A 17 -10.34 43.93 2.93
C SER A 17 -11.80 43.56 3.14
N GLY A 18 -12.17 42.29 2.94
CA GLY A 18 -13.51 41.77 3.20
C GLY A 18 -13.80 41.54 4.70
N PRO A 19 -15.02 41.08 5.04
CA PRO A 19 -15.37 40.79 6.42
C PRO A 19 -14.51 39.74 7.04
N VAL A 20 -13.97 40.00 8.22
CA VAL A 20 -13.04 39.17 8.95
C VAL A 20 -13.78 38.50 10.11
N ARG A 21 -13.76 37.17 10.14
CA ARG A 21 -14.38 36.36 11.20
C ARG A 21 -13.37 35.88 12.24
N SER A 22 -12.08 35.82 11.85
CA SER A 22 -11.00 35.37 12.72
C SER A 22 -9.71 36.13 12.41
N VAL A 23 -8.72 36.05 13.31
CA VAL A 23 -7.38 36.62 13.09
C VAL A 23 -6.73 36.03 11.82
N MET A 24 -6.97 34.75 11.54
CA MET A 24 -6.44 34.09 10.35
C MET A 24 -7.08 34.62 9.08
N ASP A 25 -8.41 34.86 9.09
CA ASP A 25 -9.09 35.46 7.93
C ASP A 25 -8.56 36.87 7.66
N ALA A 26 -8.28 37.65 8.71
CA ALA A 26 -7.64 38.96 8.57
C ALA A 26 -6.28 38.88 7.91
N ALA A 27 -5.45 37.93 8.33
CA ALA A 27 -4.11 37.73 7.76
C ALA A 27 -4.17 37.31 6.28
N PHE A 28 -5.11 36.42 5.92
CA PHE A 28 -5.30 36.01 4.52
C PHE A 28 -5.88 37.15 3.66
N ALA A 29 -6.85 37.90 4.16
CA ALA A 29 -7.40 39.04 3.47
C ALA A 29 -6.33 40.12 3.21
N ALA A 30 -5.48 40.40 4.20
CA ALA A 30 -4.37 41.33 4.06
C ALA A 30 -3.34 40.86 3.01
N LYS A 31 -2.98 39.58 2.98
CA LYS A 31 -2.08 39.01 1.97
C LYS A 31 -2.66 39.12 0.56
N ARG A 32 -3.94 38.81 0.37
CA ARG A 32 -4.63 38.96 -0.92
C ARG A 32 -4.63 40.40 -1.40
N ALA A 33 -4.98 41.32 -0.53
CA ALA A 33 -4.99 42.73 -0.83
C ALA A 33 -3.58 43.24 -1.22
N ALA A 34 -2.56 42.86 -0.43
CA ALA A 34 -1.17 43.24 -0.70
C ALA A 34 -0.68 42.72 -2.07
N LEU A 35 -0.96 41.47 -2.41
CA LEU A 35 -0.62 40.91 -3.73
C LEU A 35 -1.38 41.62 -4.86
N THR A 36 -2.64 41.98 -4.65
CA THR A 36 -3.41 42.74 -5.63
C THR A 36 -2.79 44.12 -5.89
N VAL A 37 -2.35 44.82 -4.82
CA VAL A 37 -1.63 46.09 -4.94
C VAL A 37 -0.34 45.90 -5.74
N ASP A 38 0.45 44.90 -5.37
CA ASP A 38 1.74 44.61 -6.02
C ASP A 38 1.56 44.35 -7.53
N LEU A 39 0.60 43.51 -7.90
CA LEU A 39 0.29 43.20 -9.29
C LEU A 39 -0.18 44.46 -10.08
N LEU A 40 -1.05 45.27 -9.49
CA LEU A 40 -1.55 46.49 -10.11
C LEU A 40 -0.42 47.54 -10.28
N VAL A 41 0.46 47.69 -9.32
CA VAL A 41 1.62 48.62 -9.43
C VAL A 41 2.57 48.17 -10.53
N GLN A 42 2.68 46.89 -10.77
CA GLN A 42 3.49 46.31 -11.86
C GLN A 42 2.76 46.29 -13.21
N ASN A 43 1.57 46.84 -13.33
CA ASN A 43 0.69 46.77 -14.52
C ASN A 43 0.39 45.33 -14.96
N LEU A 44 0.32 44.39 -14.03
CA LEU A 44 -0.06 43.00 -14.26
C LEU A 44 -1.55 42.81 -13.93
N SER A 45 -2.15 41.77 -14.53
CA SER A 45 -3.50 41.39 -14.20
C SER A 45 -3.58 41.00 -12.69
N PRO A 46 -4.56 41.49 -11.92
CA PRO A 46 -4.72 41.14 -10.53
C PRO A 46 -5.04 39.66 -10.33
N HIS A 47 -5.35 38.91 -11.39
CA HIS A 47 -5.57 37.46 -11.36
C HIS A 47 -4.30 36.66 -11.73
N SER A 48 -3.19 37.31 -12.11
CA SER A 48 -1.97 36.63 -12.54
C SER A 48 -1.25 36.02 -11.35
N ASN A 49 -0.68 34.78 -11.55
CA ASN A 49 0.21 34.12 -10.62
C ASN A 49 -0.31 34.00 -9.18
N ARG A 50 -1.63 33.94 -9.01
CA ARG A 50 -2.23 33.72 -7.69
C ARG A 50 -2.12 32.28 -7.30
N GLY A 51 -1.31 32.01 -6.25
CA GLY A 51 -1.29 30.75 -5.58
C GLY A 51 -2.46 30.56 -4.62
N SER A 52 -2.43 29.54 -3.80
CA SER A 52 -3.39 29.29 -2.74
C SER A 52 -3.25 30.34 -1.64
N GLU A 53 -4.00 31.43 -1.71
CA GLU A 53 -3.97 32.55 -0.77
C GLU A 53 -5.07 32.48 0.31
N GLY A 54 -5.89 31.44 0.27
CA GLY A 54 -6.98 31.23 1.21
C GLY A 54 -6.57 30.42 2.43
N ALA A 55 -7.50 30.30 3.36
CA ALA A 55 -7.39 29.33 4.44
C ALA A 55 -7.28 27.93 3.85
N VAL A 56 -6.20 27.25 4.16
CA VAL A 56 -6.08 25.83 3.82
C VAL A 56 -6.92 25.04 4.81
N THR A 57 -7.86 24.26 4.30
CA THR A 57 -8.57 23.31 5.16
C THR A 57 -7.59 22.27 5.66
N THR A 58 -7.17 22.39 6.92
CA THR A 58 -6.33 21.39 7.55
C THR A 58 -7.20 20.24 8.01
N ARG A 59 -6.85 19.02 7.62
CA ARG A 59 -7.44 17.79 8.16
C ARG A 59 -6.57 17.29 9.32
N LEU A 60 -6.41 18.14 10.34
CA LEU A 60 -5.74 17.72 11.56
C LEU A 60 -6.53 16.61 12.22
N TYR A 61 -5.87 15.49 12.44
CA TYR A 61 -6.38 14.39 13.24
C TYR A 61 -5.53 14.28 14.51
N THR A 62 -6.23 14.28 15.65
CA THR A 62 -5.60 14.05 16.96
C THR A 62 -6.20 12.80 17.56
N ASN A 63 -5.37 11.77 17.81
CA ASN A 63 -5.84 10.59 18.51
C ASN A 63 -6.06 10.96 20.00
N MET A 64 -7.30 10.80 20.47
CA MET A 64 -7.71 11.08 21.84
C MET A 64 -7.90 9.81 22.68
N ASP A 65 -7.68 8.61 22.11
CA ASP A 65 -7.89 7.35 22.79
C ASP A 65 -6.97 7.21 24.00
N GLY A 66 -7.56 6.85 25.14
CA GLY A 66 -6.86 6.70 26.40
C GLY A 66 -6.44 8.00 27.09
N MET A 67 -6.73 9.17 26.52
CA MET A 67 -6.42 10.46 27.14
C MET A 67 -7.39 10.76 28.28
N LYS A 68 -6.83 11.18 29.42
CA LYS A 68 -7.62 11.69 30.55
C LYS A 68 -7.60 13.21 30.53
N GLY A 69 -8.80 13.81 30.62
CA GLY A 69 -8.92 15.26 30.77
C GLY A 69 -8.24 15.75 32.05
N SER A 70 -7.46 16.83 31.93
CA SER A 70 -6.84 17.49 33.08
C SER A 70 -7.35 18.92 33.24
N LYS A 71 -7.41 19.40 34.47
CA LYS A 71 -7.88 20.74 34.80
C LYS A 71 -6.99 21.81 34.15
N LYS A 72 -7.63 22.82 33.54
CA LYS A 72 -6.94 24.01 33.06
C LYS A 72 -6.38 24.80 34.25
N ILE A 73 -5.15 25.26 34.17
CA ILE A 73 -4.55 26.19 35.12
C ILE A 73 -5.09 27.59 34.82
N PRO A 74 -5.73 28.27 35.79
CA PRO A 74 -6.19 29.65 35.57
C PRO A 74 -5.04 30.59 35.26
N CYS A 75 -5.15 31.37 34.21
CA CYS A 75 -4.17 32.40 33.87
C CYS A 75 -4.58 33.71 34.57
N SER A 76 -3.66 34.33 35.27
CA SER A 76 -3.87 35.68 35.83
C SER A 76 -3.77 36.74 34.72
N THR A 77 -4.14 38.00 35.04
CA THR A 77 -3.99 39.13 34.13
C THR A 77 -2.52 39.41 33.74
N ASP A 78 -1.59 39.01 34.60
CA ASP A 78 -0.16 39.21 34.40
C ASP A 78 0.52 37.98 33.72
N GLY A 79 -0.26 36.99 33.32
CA GLY A 79 0.23 35.76 32.72
C GLY A 79 0.40 34.61 33.71
N TYR A 80 1.10 33.55 33.30
CA TYR A 80 1.47 32.41 34.14
C TYR A 80 2.82 32.71 34.83
N SER A 81 2.98 32.29 36.10
CA SER A 81 4.28 32.06 36.67
C SER A 81 5.00 30.94 35.89
N LYS A 82 6.32 30.80 36.09
CA LYS A 82 7.08 29.73 35.44
C LYS A 82 6.56 28.34 35.82
N GLU A 83 6.20 28.15 37.07
CA GLU A 83 5.67 26.89 37.62
C GLU A 83 4.27 26.61 37.03
N GLU A 84 3.39 27.60 36.98
CA GLU A 84 2.06 27.47 36.37
C GLU A 84 2.15 27.21 34.88
N ALA A 85 3.06 27.85 34.15
CA ALA A 85 3.27 27.60 32.73
C ALA A 85 3.78 26.17 32.46
N VAL A 86 4.64 25.63 33.33
CA VAL A 86 5.09 24.24 33.23
C VAL A 86 3.94 23.27 33.46
N GLU A 87 3.08 23.54 34.48
CA GLU A 87 1.92 22.68 34.76
C GLU A 87 0.87 22.76 33.63
N GLU A 88 0.59 23.94 33.09
CA GLU A 88 -0.33 24.08 31.95
C GLU A 88 0.25 23.41 30.70
N ALA A 89 1.56 23.49 30.47
CA ALA A 89 2.24 22.81 29.35
C ALA A 89 2.12 21.27 29.41
N LYS A 90 2.00 20.68 30.59
CA LYS A 90 1.76 19.22 30.77
C LYS A 90 0.41 18.79 30.24
N ARG A 91 -0.54 19.70 30.05
CA ARG A 91 -1.83 19.43 29.42
C ARG A 91 -1.73 19.32 27.88
N CYS A 92 -0.59 19.70 27.32
CA CYS A 92 -0.38 19.62 25.87
C CYS A 92 -0.42 18.18 25.41
N ILE A 93 -1.22 17.92 24.37
CA ILE A 93 -1.29 16.63 23.71
C ILE A 93 -0.59 16.70 22.36
N GLN A 94 -0.16 15.55 21.87
CA GLN A 94 0.37 15.46 20.52
C GLN A 94 -0.75 15.75 19.51
N CYS A 95 -0.71 16.93 18.89
CA CYS A 95 -1.78 17.36 17.98
C CYS A 95 -1.51 17.07 16.50
N HIS A 96 -0.33 16.56 16.13
CA HIS A 96 -0.06 16.07 14.79
C HIS A 96 -0.24 14.55 14.75
N CYS A 97 -0.81 14.06 13.64
CA CYS A 97 -1.05 12.64 13.45
C CYS A 97 0.25 11.91 13.10
N ASP A 98 0.51 10.79 13.78
CA ASP A 98 1.62 9.89 13.52
C ASP A 98 1.19 8.40 13.46
N GLU A 99 -0.10 8.13 13.27
CA GLU A 99 -0.67 6.78 13.29
C GLU A 99 0.03 5.84 12.30
N CYS A 100 0.30 6.32 11.08
CA CYS A 100 1.05 5.54 10.10
C CYS A 100 2.51 5.28 10.51
N MET A 101 3.14 6.17 11.30
CA MET A 101 4.49 5.95 11.82
C MET A 101 4.50 4.94 12.97
N LYS A 102 3.42 4.84 13.76
CA LYS A 102 3.28 3.82 14.81
C LYS A 102 3.12 2.42 14.22
N SER A 103 2.36 2.30 13.16
CA SER A 103 2.05 1.02 12.51
C SER A 103 3.13 0.54 11.55
N CYS A 104 3.77 1.45 10.79
CA CYS A 104 4.69 1.12 9.72
C CYS A 104 6.16 1.16 10.17
N VAL A 105 6.84 0.00 10.13
CA VAL A 105 8.28 -0.12 10.48
C VAL A 105 9.14 0.76 9.57
N TYR A 106 8.83 0.83 8.27
CA TYR A 106 9.54 1.65 7.30
C TYR A 106 9.54 3.14 7.69
N LEU A 107 8.37 3.73 7.96
CA LEU A 107 8.24 5.13 8.35
C LEU A 107 8.94 5.42 9.70
N ARG A 108 8.82 4.49 10.64
CA ARG A 108 9.46 4.60 11.97
C ARG A 108 10.98 4.53 11.88
N GLU A 109 11.52 3.67 11.04
CA GLU A 109 12.96 3.51 10.88
C GLU A 109 13.61 4.77 10.28
N TYR A 110 12.99 5.37 9.28
CA TYR A 110 13.48 6.62 8.71
C TYR A 110 13.20 7.85 9.57
N LYS A 111 12.40 7.71 10.65
CA LYS A 111 12.10 8.78 11.63
C LYS A 111 11.59 10.07 10.99
N LYS A 112 10.90 9.95 9.86
CA LYS A 112 10.40 11.08 9.06
C LYS A 112 8.90 10.98 8.88
N HIS A 113 8.24 12.10 9.12
CA HIS A 113 6.82 12.20 8.77
C HIS A 113 6.62 11.95 7.26
N PRO A 114 5.56 11.23 6.86
CA PRO A 114 5.33 10.87 5.45
C PRO A 114 5.44 12.02 4.46
N GLY A 115 4.92 13.21 4.81
CA GLY A 115 5.00 14.39 3.95
C GLY A 115 6.43 14.87 3.71
N LEU A 116 7.31 14.78 4.71
CA LEU A 116 8.73 15.12 4.55
C LEU A 116 9.44 14.08 3.69
N LEU A 117 9.17 12.79 3.93
CA LEU A 117 9.75 11.71 3.13
C LEU A 117 9.32 11.79 1.66
N ALA A 118 8.04 12.08 1.40
CA ALA A 118 7.53 12.30 0.04
C ALA A 118 8.23 13.49 -0.65
N ARG A 119 8.47 14.58 0.07
CA ARG A 119 9.20 15.74 -0.45
C ARG A 119 10.66 15.40 -0.78
N GLU A 120 11.34 14.64 0.06
CA GLU A 120 12.72 14.21 -0.20
C GLU A 120 12.79 13.27 -1.42
N ILE A 121 11.84 12.35 -1.56
CA ILE A 121 11.71 11.48 -2.75
C ILE A 121 11.47 12.32 -3.99
N TYR A 122 10.57 13.32 -3.93
CA TYR A 122 10.34 14.24 -5.04
C TYR A 122 11.62 15.00 -5.43
N ASN A 123 12.34 15.54 -4.45
CA ASN A 123 13.62 16.21 -4.72
C ASN A 123 14.62 15.27 -5.39
N ASN A 124 14.70 14.02 -4.92
CA ASN A 124 15.59 13.00 -5.48
C ASN A 124 15.27 12.67 -6.94
N THR A 125 14.00 12.65 -7.31
CA THR A 125 13.55 12.29 -8.67
C THR A 125 13.65 13.48 -9.64
N GLN A 126 13.33 14.70 -9.19
CA GLN A 126 13.13 15.85 -10.07
C GLN A 126 14.26 16.88 -10.01
N ILE A 127 14.97 17.02 -8.88
CA ILE A 127 15.89 18.12 -8.64
C ILE A 127 17.35 17.67 -8.58
N ILE A 128 17.62 16.56 -7.90
CA ILE A 128 18.97 16.04 -7.73
C ILE A 128 19.55 15.56 -9.06
N MET A 129 20.74 16.04 -9.42
CA MET A 129 21.47 15.69 -10.63
C MET A 129 22.65 14.74 -10.37
N GLY A 130 23.02 14.56 -9.12
CA GLY A 130 24.15 13.71 -8.71
C GLY A 130 23.72 12.43 -8.00
N ASP A 131 24.22 12.21 -6.79
CA ASP A 131 23.94 11.00 -6.01
C ASP A 131 22.49 10.96 -5.51
N HIS A 132 21.75 9.98 -5.95
CA HIS A 132 20.33 9.77 -5.62
C HIS A 132 20.16 8.98 -4.31
N GLN A 133 20.47 9.61 -3.19
CA GLN A 133 20.47 8.98 -1.85
C GLN A 133 19.10 8.42 -1.43
N MET A 134 17.99 8.93 -1.99
CA MET A 134 16.65 8.42 -1.70
C MET A 134 16.29 7.16 -2.49
N ASN A 135 17.17 6.64 -3.37
CA ASN A 135 16.93 5.38 -4.06
C ASN A 135 16.79 4.21 -3.07
N LYS A 136 17.65 4.10 -2.07
CA LYS A 136 17.53 3.07 -1.04
C LYS A 136 16.28 3.23 -0.19
N PRO A 137 15.95 4.41 0.38
CA PRO A 137 14.69 4.62 1.08
C PRO A 137 13.45 4.26 0.26
N MET A 138 13.27 4.75 -0.97
CA MET A 138 12.06 4.45 -1.74
C MET A 138 11.95 2.98 -2.15
N ASN A 139 13.08 2.26 -2.30
CA ASN A 139 13.12 0.82 -2.55
C ASN A 139 12.96 -0.03 -1.27
N SER A 140 13.02 0.59 -0.10
CA SER A 140 12.78 -0.08 1.19
C SER A 140 11.31 -0.12 1.60
N CYS A 141 10.40 0.48 0.83
CA CYS A 141 8.96 0.36 1.05
C CYS A 141 8.44 -0.93 0.41
N SER A 142 7.71 -1.75 1.18
CA SER A 142 7.15 -3.01 0.69
C SER A 142 5.85 -2.84 -0.12
N LEU A 143 5.42 -1.62 -0.39
CA LEU A 143 4.20 -1.29 -1.14
C LEU A 143 2.93 -1.97 -0.57
N CYS A 144 2.92 -2.26 0.72
CA CYS A 144 1.87 -3.07 1.36
C CYS A 144 0.56 -2.31 1.65
N GLY A 145 0.52 -0.97 1.53
CA GLY A 145 -0.67 -0.16 1.74
C GLY A 145 -1.15 -0.01 3.20
N GLN A 146 -0.45 -0.54 4.21
CA GLN A 146 -0.85 -0.41 5.61
C GLN A 146 -0.97 1.05 6.05
N CYS A 147 -0.06 1.91 5.59
CA CYS A 147 -0.08 3.34 5.89
C CYS A 147 -1.36 4.03 5.40
N THR A 148 -1.91 3.60 4.27
CA THR A 148 -3.14 4.13 3.68
C THR A 148 -4.36 3.81 4.54
N VAL A 149 -4.49 2.55 4.96
CA VAL A 149 -5.60 2.07 5.81
C VAL A 149 -5.55 2.71 7.20
N THR A 150 -4.34 2.89 7.75
CA THR A 150 -4.15 3.50 9.07
C THR A 150 -4.35 5.02 9.03
N CYS A 151 -4.15 5.66 7.87
CA CYS A 151 -4.22 7.11 7.77
C CYS A 151 -5.67 7.62 7.73
N PRO A 152 -6.10 8.49 8.68
CA PRO A 152 -7.44 9.06 8.67
C PRO A 152 -7.72 9.93 7.43
N ASN A 153 -6.68 10.33 6.69
CA ASN A 153 -6.78 11.11 5.46
C ASN A 153 -6.52 10.28 4.19
N GLY A 154 -6.32 8.96 4.32
CA GLY A 154 -6.07 8.08 3.19
C GLY A 154 -4.73 8.36 2.45
N PHE A 155 -3.72 8.92 3.12
CA PHE A 155 -2.43 9.17 2.49
C PHE A 155 -1.70 7.86 2.19
N ASP A 156 -1.30 7.68 0.93
CA ASP A 156 -0.66 6.47 0.44
C ASP A 156 0.83 6.66 0.16
N MET A 157 1.68 6.27 1.13
CA MET A 157 3.13 6.28 0.96
C MET A 157 3.60 5.20 -0.02
N SER A 158 2.86 4.10 -0.17
CA SER A 158 3.20 3.04 -1.11
C SER A 158 3.12 3.53 -2.55
N GLN A 159 2.08 4.29 -2.87
CA GLN A 159 1.94 4.91 -4.19
C GLN A 159 3.03 5.95 -4.47
N VAL A 160 3.40 6.75 -3.47
CA VAL A 160 4.53 7.69 -3.61
C VAL A 160 5.82 6.96 -3.97
N CYS A 161 6.14 5.87 -3.25
CA CYS A 161 7.32 5.06 -3.55
C CYS A 161 7.25 4.37 -4.91
N LYS A 162 6.08 3.82 -5.29
CA LYS A 162 5.88 3.17 -6.59
C LYS A 162 6.10 4.16 -7.74
N SER A 163 5.41 5.30 -7.72
CA SER A 163 5.55 6.34 -8.76
C SER A 163 6.97 6.90 -8.85
N ALA A 164 7.67 7.00 -7.71
CA ALA A 164 9.07 7.40 -7.72
C ALA A 164 9.97 6.36 -8.39
N ARG A 165 9.76 5.07 -8.16
CA ARG A 165 10.51 3.99 -8.85
C ARG A 165 10.27 4.03 -10.36
N GLU A 166 9.02 4.16 -10.79
CA GLU A 166 8.62 4.30 -12.20
C GLU A 166 9.33 5.50 -12.86
N ASN A 167 9.33 6.65 -12.20
CA ASN A 167 10.01 7.84 -12.69
C ASN A 167 11.53 7.64 -12.80
N MET A 168 12.16 7.05 -11.78
CA MET A 168 13.60 6.80 -11.79
C MET A 168 14.01 5.78 -12.85
N VAL A 169 13.17 4.79 -13.13
CA VAL A 169 13.37 3.82 -14.21
C VAL A 169 13.24 4.49 -15.57
N SER A 170 12.16 5.24 -15.80
CA SER A 170 11.90 5.92 -17.09
C SER A 170 12.90 7.01 -17.43
N THR A 171 13.65 7.50 -16.44
CA THR A 171 14.71 8.51 -16.61
C THR A 171 16.13 7.95 -16.48
N ASP A 172 16.29 6.61 -16.52
CA ASP A 172 17.58 5.90 -16.41
C ASP A 172 18.39 6.22 -15.15
N LYS A 173 17.72 6.58 -14.05
CA LYS A 173 18.34 6.95 -12.77
C LYS A 173 18.23 5.85 -11.70
N MET A 174 17.49 4.77 -11.99
CA MET A 174 17.35 3.63 -11.07
C MET A 174 18.42 2.59 -11.34
N PRO A 175 19.30 2.30 -10.38
CA PRO A 175 20.25 1.19 -10.52
C PRO A 175 19.52 -0.16 -10.58
N LEU A 176 20.00 -1.09 -11.40
CA LEU A 176 19.43 -2.43 -11.52
C LEU A 176 19.68 -3.29 -10.27
N ALA A 177 20.85 -3.15 -9.68
CA ALA A 177 21.35 -4.04 -8.61
C ALA A 177 20.37 -4.39 -7.49
N PRO A 178 19.54 -3.45 -6.94
CA PRO A 178 18.59 -3.79 -5.88
C PRO A 178 17.48 -4.75 -6.32
N HIS A 179 17.19 -4.83 -7.63
CA HIS A 179 16.05 -5.59 -8.16
C HIS A 179 16.48 -6.70 -9.12
N GLU A 180 17.76 -6.72 -9.50
CA GLU A 180 18.29 -7.55 -10.59
C GLU A 180 17.94 -9.03 -10.41
N PHE A 181 18.24 -9.60 -9.25
CA PHE A 181 17.98 -11.01 -9.00
C PHE A 181 16.51 -11.35 -9.16
N ALA A 182 15.61 -10.55 -8.55
CA ALA A 182 14.17 -10.80 -8.63
C ALA A 182 13.62 -10.65 -10.05
N LEU A 183 14.14 -9.69 -10.82
CA LEU A 183 13.77 -9.49 -12.22
C LEU A 183 14.25 -10.64 -13.11
N MET A 184 15.46 -11.15 -12.88
CA MET A 184 16.00 -12.31 -13.61
C MET A 184 15.23 -13.59 -13.28
N ASP A 185 14.89 -13.81 -12.01
CA ASP A 185 14.04 -14.94 -11.57
C ASP A 185 12.65 -14.89 -12.22
N MET A 186 12.04 -13.69 -12.28
CA MET A 186 10.77 -13.47 -12.98
C MET A 186 10.89 -13.80 -14.48
N LEU A 187 11.95 -13.32 -15.15
CA LEU A 187 12.19 -13.60 -16.57
C LEU A 187 12.36 -15.08 -16.82
N PHE A 188 13.14 -15.77 -15.99
CA PHE A 188 13.32 -17.22 -16.07
C PHE A 188 11.99 -17.95 -15.88
N SER A 189 11.20 -17.55 -14.90
CA SER A 189 9.87 -18.13 -14.63
C SER A 189 8.90 -17.96 -15.80
N ASN A 190 9.08 -16.94 -16.64
CA ASN A 190 8.22 -16.64 -17.79
C ASN A 190 8.86 -16.99 -19.14
N SER A 191 10.02 -17.66 -19.15
CA SER A 191 10.71 -18.18 -20.33
C SER A 191 10.99 -19.68 -20.20
N GLU A 192 12.16 -20.08 -19.72
CA GLU A 192 12.59 -21.47 -19.66
C GLU A 192 11.75 -22.35 -18.72
N ALA A 193 11.28 -21.77 -17.61
CA ALA A 193 10.46 -22.49 -16.62
C ALA A 193 8.93 -22.30 -16.83
N PHE A 194 8.53 -21.55 -17.85
CA PHE A 194 7.12 -21.33 -18.11
C PHE A 194 6.42 -22.60 -18.62
N LEU A 195 5.26 -22.89 -18.02
CA LEU A 195 4.40 -23.99 -18.46
C LEU A 195 2.95 -23.51 -18.52
N CYS A 196 2.29 -23.76 -19.63
CA CYS A 196 0.84 -23.61 -19.75
C CYS A 196 0.29 -24.81 -20.52
N ARG A 197 -0.53 -25.65 -19.86
CA ARG A 197 -1.07 -26.88 -20.46
C ARG A 197 -2.50 -27.15 -19.98
N PRO A 198 -3.40 -27.56 -20.88
CA PRO A 198 -4.71 -28.06 -20.49
C PRO A 198 -4.57 -29.36 -19.70
N GLN A 199 -5.59 -29.70 -18.92
CA GLN A 199 -5.72 -31.01 -18.30
C GLN A 199 -5.77 -32.11 -19.40
N PRO A 200 -5.07 -33.24 -19.22
CA PRO A 200 -5.17 -34.34 -20.17
C PRO A 200 -6.62 -34.74 -20.50
N GLY A 201 -6.94 -34.82 -21.80
CA GLY A 201 -8.28 -35.09 -22.29
C GLY A 201 -9.15 -33.85 -22.56
N TYR A 202 -8.64 -32.65 -22.34
CA TYR A 202 -9.32 -31.38 -22.62
C TYR A 202 -8.50 -30.56 -23.63
N GLU A 203 -9.16 -29.93 -24.58
CA GLU A 203 -8.55 -28.93 -25.47
C GLU A 203 -8.65 -27.54 -24.84
N THR A 204 -9.77 -27.23 -24.21
CA THR A 204 -10.03 -26.03 -23.43
C THR A 204 -10.44 -26.41 -22.02
N CYS A 205 -10.23 -25.54 -21.05
CA CYS A 205 -10.54 -25.80 -19.65
C CYS A 205 -11.45 -24.71 -19.08
N ARG A 206 -12.31 -25.09 -18.15
CA ARG A 206 -13.12 -24.12 -17.39
C ARG A 206 -12.26 -23.30 -16.43
N TYR A 207 -11.21 -23.91 -15.89
CA TYR A 207 -10.31 -23.31 -14.92
C TYR A 207 -8.86 -23.41 -15.37
N VAL A 208 -8.02 -22.49 -14.87
CA VAL A 208 -6.56 -22.62 -14.90
C VAL A 208 -6.02 -22.40 -13.49
N PHE A 209 -5.27 -23.36 -12.97
CA PHE A 209 -4.58 -23.23 -11.69
C PHE A 209 -3.26 -22.50 -11.89
N PHE A 210 -3.12 -21.36 -11.23
CA PHE A 210 -1.94 -20.50 -11.20
C PHE A 210 -1.41 -20.43 -9.75
N PRO A 211 -0.55 -21.37 -9.31
CA PRO A 211 -0.07 -21.42 -7.93
C PRO A 211 0.82 -20.23 -7.56
N GLY A 212 1.42 -19.57 -8.56
CA GLY A 212 2.43 -18.54 -8.39
C GLY A 212 3.86 -19.10 -8.40
N CYS A 213 4.82 -18.25 -8.79
CA CYS A 213 6.23 -18.64 -8.97
C CYS A 213 6.88 -19.16 -7.65
N GLN A 214 6.57 -18.53 -6.51
CA GLN A 214 7.15 -18.92 -5.22
C GLN A 214 6.65 -20.28 -4.75
N ALA A 215 5.35 -20.56 -4.90
CA ALA A 215 4.78 -21.88 -4.54
C ALA A 215 5.41 -23.00 -5.35
N GLY A 216 5.55 -22.82 -6.66
CA GLY A 216 6.21 -23.80 -7.53
C GLY A 216 7.67 -24.03 -7.20
N ALA A 217 8.39 -23.01 -6.75
CA ALA A 217 9.82 -23.11 -6.39
C ALA A 217 10.04 -23.72 -4.99
N ILE A 218 9.20 -23.40 -4.01
CA ILE A 218 9.42 -23.78 -2.60
C ILE A 218 8.77 -25.12 -2.27
N ALA A 219 7.56 -25.38 -2.83
CA ALA A 219 6.74 -26.53 -2.47
C ALA A 219 6.11 -27.19 -3.73
N PRO A 220 6.89 -27.67 -4.69
CA PRO A 220 6.37 -28.25 -5.95
C PRO A 220 5.46 -29.45 -5.72
N ASP A 221 5.72 -30.26 -4.70
CA ASP A 221 4.89 -31.42 -4.36
C ASP A 221 3.50 -30.99 -3.93
N VAL A 222 3.40 -29.94 -3.08
CA VAL A 222 2.11 -29.37 -2.63
C VAL A 222 1.34 -28.77 -3.82
N VAL A 223 2.03 -28.12 -4.76
CA VAL A 223 1.42 -27.60 -5.99
C VAL A 223 0.86 -28.74 -6.84
N THR A 224 1.58 -29.83 -6.97
CA THR A 224 1.16 -31.02 -7.72
C THR A 224 -0.06 -31.68 -7.09
N GLU A 225 -0.04 -31.90 -5.76
CA GLU A 225 -1.17 -32.48 -5.02
C GLU A 225 -2.42 -31.61 -5.13
N ALA A 226 -2.27 -30.28 -5.00
CA ALA A 226 -3.38 -29.33 -5.12
C ALA A 226 -3.95 -29.33 -6.55
N TYR A 227 -3.11 -29.37 -7.56
CA TYR A 227 -3.54 -29.46 -8.96
C TYR A 227 -4.32 -30.75 -9.24
N GLU A 228 -3.78 -31.90 -8.81
CA GLU A 228 -4.43 -33.20 -8.98
C GLU A 228 -5.78 -33.27 -8.22
N ASP A 229 -5.86 -32.68 -7.05
CA ASP A 229 -7.09 -32.60 -6.28
C ASP A 229 -8.15 -31.75 -6.98
N LEU A 230 -7.77 -30.58 -7.50
CA LEU A 230 -8.63 -29.73 -8.30
C LEU A 230 -9.14 -30.48 -9.56
N CYS A 231 -8.25 -31.17 -10.29
CA CYS A 231 -8.62 -31.95 -11.46
C CYS A 231 -9.64 -33.05 -11.17
N ARG A 232 -9.56 -33.67 -9.99
CA ARG A 232 -10.49 -34.76 -9.59
C ARG A 232 -11.86 -34.25 -9.16
N ARG A 233 -11.91 -33.06 -8.53
CA ARG A 233 -13.10 -32.58 -7.82
C ARG A 233 -13.84 -31.46 -8.53
N THR A 234 -13.27 -30.89 -9.60
CA THR A 234 -13.93 -29.85 -10.39
C THR A 234 -14.32 -30.37 -11.77
N GLU A 235 -15.45 -29.90 -12.28
CA GLU A 235 -15.92 -30.24 -13.62
C GLU A 235 -15.48 -29.21 -14.67
N GLY A 236 -15.27 -29.66 -15.90
CA GLY A 236 -14.94 -28.80 -17.05
C GLY A 236 -13.44 -28.62 -17.30
N GLY A 237 -12.60 -29.37 -16.56
CA GLY A 237 -11.14 -29.39 -16.71
C GLY A 237 -10.43 -28.22 -16.03
N VAL A 238 -9.22 -28.50 -15.55
CA VAL A 238 -8.31 -27.54 -14.92
C VAL A 238 -6.98 -27.53 -15.66
N ALA A 239 -6.65 -26.46 -16.35
CA ALA A 239 -5.31 -26.27 -16.91
C ALA A 239 -4.30 -25.94 -15.79
N LEU A 240 -3.03 -26.23 -16.03
CA LEU A 240 -1.94 -25.80 -15.15
C LEU A 240 -1.12 -24.71 -15.84
N MET A 241 -0.93 -23.58 -15.17
CA MET A 241 -0.06 -22.51 -15.63
C MET A 241 0.99 -22.19 -14.54
N LEU A 242 2.25 -22.49 -14.83
CA LEU A 242 3.40 -22.18 -14.00
C LEU A 242 4.14 -20.99 -14.60
N GLY A 243 4.33 -19.95 -13.82
CA GLY A 243 4.98 -18.70 -14.23
C GLY A 243 4.86 -17.63 -13.17
N CYS A 244 5.37 -16.45 -13.46
CA CYS A 244 5.24 -15.27 -12.62
C CYS A 244 4.13 -14.35 -13.13
N CYS A 245 3.34 -13.81 -12.20
CA CYS A 245 2.22 -12.90 -12.51
C CYS A 245 2.67 -11.48 -12.95
N GLY A 246 3.98 -11.18 -12.91
CA GLY A 246 4.49 -9.86 -13.28
C GLY A 246 4.57 -8.83 -12.13
N ALA A 247 4.08 -9.15 -10.93
CA ALA A 247 4.14 -8.23 -9.79
C ALA A 247 5.57 -7.74 -9.47
N ILE A 248 6.59 -8.55 -9.74
CA ILE A 248 8.00 -8.21 -9.53
C ILE A 248 8.42 -7.01 -10.38
N SER A 249 8.11 -7.01 -11.68
CA SER A 249 8.45 -5.90 -12.58
C SER A 249 7.62 -4.65 -12.25
N GLU A 250 6.37 -4.82 -11.86
CA GLU A 250 5.51 -3.72 -11.41
C GLU A 250 6.07 -3.06 -10.14
N TRP A 251 6.45 -3.84 -9.13
CA TRP A 251 7.08 -3.32 -7.91
C TRP A 251 8.42 -2.64 -8.16
N ALA A 252 9.16 -3.08 -9.18
CA ALA A 252 10.41 -2.46 -9.60
C ALA A 252 10.22 -1.18 -10.40
N GLY A 253 8.99 -0.82 -10.79
CA GLY A 253 8.69 0.31 -11.67
C GLY A 253 9.03 0.06 -13.15
N ARG A 254 9.14 -1.22 -13.57
CA ARG A 254 9.51 -1.65 -14.93
C ARG A 254 8.27 -1.91 -15.79
N TYR A 255 7.57 -0.84 -16.15
CA TYR A 255 6.29 -0.91 -16.86
C TYR A 255 6.35 -1.77 -18.15
N GLU A 256 7.34 -1.56 -19.01
CA GLU A 256 7.46 -2.33 -20.25
C GLU A 256 7.64 -3.84 -20.04
N MET A 257 8.34 -4.23 -18.97
CA MET A 257 8.46 -5.64 -18.62
C MET A 257 7.13 -6.21 -18.11
N THR A 258 6.39 -5.41 -17.35
CA THR A 258 5.06 -5.79 -16.84
C THR A 258 4.09 -6.01 -18.00
N GLU A 259 4.06 -5.10 -18.97
CA GLU A 259 3.20 -5.22 -20.15
C GLU A 259 3.51 -6.50 -20.97
N LYS A 260 4.78 -6.82 -21.18
CA LYS A 260 5.18 -8.06 -21.87
C LYS A 260 4.68 -9.32 -21.16
N VAL A 261 4.79 -9.35 -19.83
CA VAL A 261 4.28 -10.48 -19.04
C VAL A 261 2.75 -10.55 -19.15
N ASN A 262 2.07 -9.42 -19.02
CA ASN A 262 0.61 -9.35 -19.12
C ASN A 262 0.12 -9.85 -20.50
N GLU A 263 0.78 -9.44 -21.57
CA GLU A 263 0.45 -9.86 -22.91
C GLU A 263 0.66 -11.37 -23.12
N GLN A 264 1.80 -11.90 -22.64
CA GLN A 264 2.05 -13.36 -22.66
C GLN A 264 0.95 -14.13 -21.94
N LEU A 265 0.60 -13.72 -20.72
CA LEU A 265 -0.44 -14.41 -19.95
C LEU A 265 -1.81 -14.36 -20.63
N LYS A 266 -2.20 -13.22 -21.22
CA LYS A 266 -3.45 -13.09 -22.00
C LYS A 266 -3.46 -14.04 -23.20
N GLN A 267 -2.35 -14.11 -23.94
CA GLN A 267 -2.23 -15.01 -25.09
C GLN A 267 -2.36 -16.49 -24.69
N GLU A 268 -1.77 -16.89 -23.58
CA GLU A 268 -1.87 -18.25 -23.08
C GLU A 268 -3.28 -18.58 -22.55
N LEU A 269 -3.94 -17.65 -21.88
CA LEU A 269 -5.33 -17.82 -21.44
C LEU A 269 -6.28 -17.98 -22.63
N ALA A 270 -6.11 -17.18 -23.68
CA ALA A 270 -6.93 -17.29 -24.89
C ALA A 270 -6.79 -18.66 -25.58
N LYS A 271 -5.60 -19.28 -25.58
CA LYS A 271 -5.39 -20.65 -26.11
C LYS A 271 -6.14 -21.71 -25.32
N LEU A 272 -6.41 -21.46 -24.04
CA LEU A 272 -7.14 -22.36 -23.14
C LEU A 272 -8.67 -22.12 -23.16
N GLY A 273 -9.17 -21.14 -23.94
CA GLY A 273 -10.58 -20.76 -24.00
C GLY A 273 -11.00 -19.77 -22.92
N ASP A 274 -10.09 -18.90 -22.47
CA ASP A 274 -10.31 -17.87 -21.46
C ASP A 274 -10.87 -18.42 -20.13
N PRO A 275 -10.20 -19.38 -19.50
CA PRO A 275 -10.65 -20.01 -18.26
C PRO A 275 -10.67 -19.03 -17.09
N MET A 276 -11.46 -19.33 -16.06
CA MET A 276 -11.34 -18.69 -14.75
C MET A 276 -9.99 -19.06 -14.11
N ILE A 277 -9.26 -18.06 -13.62
CA ILE A 277 -7.97 -18.28 -12.95
C ILE A 277 -8.20 -18.62 -11.48
N ILE A 278 -7.67 -19.76 -11.04
CA ILE A 278 -7.54 -20.15 -9.63
C ILE A 278 -6.14 -19.78 -9.17
N ALA A 279 -6.00 -18.71 -8.42
CA ALA A 279 -4.71 -18.22 -7.95
C ALA A 279 -4.33 -18.79 -6.59
N GLY A 280 -3.08 -19.25 -6.43
CA GLY A 280 -2.55 -19.76 -5.16
C GLY A 280 -1.92 -18.70 -4.25
N CYS A 281 -1.93 -17.42 -4.68
CA CYS A 281 -1.31 -16.32 -3.94
C CYS A 281 -2.14 -15.04 -4.08
N PRO A 282 -2.45 -14.31 -2.97
CA PRO A 282 -3.23 -13.07 -3.03
C PRO A 282 -2.57 -11.96 -3.86
N SER A 283 -1.24 -11.89 -3.86
CA SER A 283 -0.51 -10.92 -4.70
C SER A 283 -0.67 -11.24 -6.18
N CYS A 284 -0.64 -12.54 -6.55
CA CYS A 284 -0.93 -12.97 -7.91
C CYS A 284 -2.40 -12.70 -8.27
N MET A 285 -3.32 -13.00 -7.35
CA MET A 285 -4.76 -12.76 -7.56
C MET A 285 -5.02 -11.27 -7.88
N LYS A 286 -4.46 -10.37 -7.09
CA LYS A 286 -4.57 -8.93 -7.32
C LYS A 286 -3.97 -8.53 -8.68
N GLN A 287 -2.74 -8.95 -8.95
CA GLN A 287 -2.04 -8.61 -10.19
C GLN A 287 -2.79 -9.12 -11.43
N LEU A 288 -3.23 -10.39 -11.41
CA LEU A 288 -3.93 -11.00 -12.53
C LEU A 288 -5.32 -10.38 -12.79
N LYS A 289 -6.06 -10.01 -11.73
CA LYS A 289 -7.33 -9.26 -11.86
C LYS A 289 -7.14 -7.94 -12.60
N GLU A 290 -6.09 -7.19 -12.24
CA GLU A 290 -5.80 -5.87 -12.82
C GLU A 290 -5.25 -5.96 -14.25
N SER A 291 -4.47 -7.01 -14.56
CA SER A 291 -3.69 -7.07 -15.79
C SER A 291 -4.32 -7.88 -16.92
N THR A 292 -5.05 -8.96 -16.61
CA THR A 292 -5.53 -9.88 -17.66
C THR A 292 -6.97 -9.61 -18.11
N GLY A 293 -7.79 -9.01 -17.26
CA GLY A 293 -9.24 -8.89 -17.46
C GLY A 293 -10.01 -10.21 -17.27
N ALA A 294 -9.33 -11.31 -16.93
CA ALA A 294 -9.93 -12.58 -16.63
C ALA A 294 -10.66 -12.58 -15.28
N VAL A 295 -11.59 -13.51 -15.10
CA VAL A 295 -12.16 -13.79 -13.78
C VAL A 295 -11.11 -14.52 -12.95
N VAL A 296 -10.76 -13.98 -11.78
CA VAL A 296 -9.75 -14.55 -10.90
C VAL A 296 -10.34 -14.79 -9.52
N THR A 297 -10.14 -15.99 -8.99
CA THR A 297 -10.51 -16.40 -7.62
C THR A 297 -9.29 -16.99 -6.91
N GLY A 298 -9.29 -17.05 -5.59
CA GLY A 298 -8.25 -17.75 -4.85
C GLY A 298 -8.54 -19.26 -4.76
N VAL A 299 -7.53 -20.06 -4.59
CA VAL A 299 -7.68 -21.50 -4.36
C VAL A 299 -8.51 -21.79 -3.12
N TRP A 300 -8.45 -20.91 -2.11
CA TRP A 300 -9.22 -21.03 -0.87
C TRP A 300 -10.73 -20.82 -1.07
N GLU A 301 -11.18 -19.94 -1.98
CA GLU A 301 -12.60 -19.82 -2.34
C GLU A 301 -13.10 -21.09 -3.03
N ILE A 302 -12.30 -21.68 -3.94
CA ILE A 302 -12.63 -22.95 -4.58
C ILE A 302 -12.71 -24.08 -3.54
N LEU A 303 -11.74 -24.17 -2.63
CA LEU A 303 -11.76 -25.16 -1.55
C LEU A 303 -12.98 -25.01 -0.63
N LYS A 304 -13.43 -23.78 -0.40
CA LYS A 304 -14.66 -23.54 0.36
C LYS A 304 -15.90 -24.00 -0.38
N GLU A 305 -15.95 -23.83 -1.70
CA GLU A 305 -17.06 -24.23 -2.55
C GLU A 305 -17.17 -25.77 -2.70
N ILE A 306 -16.03 -26.42 -3.01
CA ILE A 306 -16.00 -27.88 -3.27
C ILE A 306 -15.78 -28.72 -2.02
N GLY A 307 -15.53 -28.09 -0.87
CA GLY A 307 -15.14 -28.71 0.39
C GLY A 307 -13.64 -28.96 0.52
N LEU A 308 -13.18 -29.21 1.74
CA LEU A 308 -11.79 -29.59 2.01
C LEU A 308 -11.49 -31.03 1.52
N PRO A 309 -10.23 -31.35 1.14
CA PRO A 309 -9.82 -32.72 0.91
C PRO A 309 -10.03 -33.59 2.15
N GLU A 310 -10.36 -34.89 1.97
CA GLU A 310 -10.55 -35.82 3.10
C GLU A 310 -9.32 -35.95 3.99
N THR A 311 -8.14 -35.66 3.45
CA THR A 311 -6.86 -35.66 4.16
C THR A 311 -6.58 -34.38 4.93
N ALA A 312 -7.39 -33.33 4.73
CA ALA A 312 -7.19 -32.06 5.44
C ALA A 312 -7.28 -32.23 6.95
N ARG A 313 -6.31 -31.71 7.66
CA ARG A 313 -6.25 -31.76 9.14
C ARG A 313 -5.76 -30.40 9.64
N GLY A 314 -6.36 -29.94 10.71
CA GLY A 314 -5.89 -28.79 11.46
C GLY A 314 -4.70 -29.10 12.35
N LEU A 315 -4.09 -28.06 12.86
CA LEU A 315 -3.07 -28.18 13.90
C LEU A 315 -3.74 -28.32 15.27
N GLU A 316 -3.18 -29.16 16.13
CA GLU A 316 -3.67 -29.35 17.51
C GLU A 316 -3.37 -28.14 18.42
N VAL A 317 -2.46 -27.26 18.00
CA VAL A 317 -2.11 -26.03 18.71
C VAL A 317 -2.86 -24.84 18.13
N PRO A 318 -3.20 -23.83 18.97
CA PRO A 318 -3.79 -22.59 18.46
C PRO A 318 -2.85 -21.90 17.46
N VAL A 319 -3.41 -21.29 16.42
CA VAL A 319 -2.67 -20.62 15.35
C VAL A 319 -3.06 -19.15 15.25
N ALA A 320 -2.09 -18.30 14.93
CA ALA A 320 -2.31 -16.91 14.56
C ALA A 320 -2.37 -16.78 13.04
N ILE A 321 -3.15 -15.85 12.51
CA ILE A 321 -3.22 -15.60 11.08
C ILE A 321 -2.38 -14.37 10.75
N HIS A 322 -1.48 -14.51 9.77
CA HIS A 322 -0.89 -13.38 9.09
C HIS A 322 -1.69 -13.10 7.81
N ASP A 323 -2.57 -12.08 7.88
CA ASP A 323 -3.33 -11.66 6.70
C ASP A 323 -2.40 -11.02 5.68
N ALA A 324 -2.39 -11.56 4.47
CA ALA A 324 -1.51 -11.12 3.41
C ALA A 324 -1.84 -9.71 2.92
N CYS A 325 -0.82 -8.90 2.66
CA CYS A 325 -1.03 -7.54 2.15
C CYS A 325 -1.71 -7.50 0.77
N GLY A 326 -1.58 -8.56 -0.05
CA GLY A 326 -2.30 -8.73 -1.30
C GLY A 326 -3.81 -8.91 -1.14
N ALA A 327 -4.27 -9.33 0.05
CA ALA A 327 -5.69 -9.45 0.40
C ALA A 327 -6.19 -8.29 1.27
N ARG A 328 -5.45 -7.18 1.36
CA ARG A 328 -5.89 -5.99 2.08
C ARG A 328 -7.09 -5.37 1.37
N GLY A 329 -8.18 -5.15 2.10
CA GLY A 329 -9.47 -4.71 1.56
C GLY A 329 -10.32 -5.84 0.97
N ASP A 330 -9.83 -7.07 0.93
CA ASP A 330 -10.58 -8.26 0.48
C ASP A 330 -11.08 -9.06 1.69
N THR A 331 -12.17 -8.58 2.26
CA THR A 331 -12.81 -9.20 3.44
C THR A 331 -13.26 -10.63 3.14
N GLN A 332 -13.72 -10.90 1.92
CA GLN A 332 -14.16 -12.23 1.51
C GLN A 332 -13.02 -13.25 1.64
N THR A 333 -11.87 -12.98 1.03
CA THR A 333 -10.67 -13.84 1.18
C THR A 333 -10.28 -14.02 2.64
N GLN A 334 -10.25 -12.93 3.43
CA GLN A 334 -9.88 -12.99 4.85
C GLN A 334 -10.84 -13.84 5.67
N ASP A 335 -12.15 -13.80 5.39
CA ASP A 335 -13.16 -14.61 6.06
C ASP A 335 -13.07 -16.06 5.62
N THR A 336 -12.96 -16.32 4.32
CA THR A 336 -12.83 -17.69 3.77
C THR A 336 -11.64 -18.44 4.39
N ILE A 337 -10.50 -17.79 4.56
CA ILE A 337 -9.33 -18.41 5.24
C ILE A 337 -9.66 -18.81 6.68
N ARG A 338 -10.38 -17.96 7.42
CA ARG A 338 -10.79 -18.26 8.81
C ARG A 338 -11.77 -19.40 8.89
N GLU A 339 -12.72 -19.45 7.96
CA GLU A 339 -13.71 -20.53 7.85
C GLU A 339 -13.05 -21.85 7.51
N LEU A 340 -12.14 -21.90 6.53
CA LEU A 340 -11.40 -23.11 6.20
C LEU A 340 -10.55 -23.62 7.37
N LEU A 341 -9.90 -22.76 8.12
CA LEU A 341 -9.16 -23.14 9.32
C LEU A 341 -10.09 -23.71 10.40
N ALA A 342 -11.27 -23.12 10.59
CA ALA A 342 -12.27 -23.63 11.51
C ALA A 342 -12.82 -24.98 11.05
N ASP A 343 -13.11 -25.16 9.75
CA ASP A 343 -13.58 -26.43 9.16
C ASP A 343 -12.51 -27.54 9.31
N MET A 344 -11.22 -27.20 9.34
CA MET A 344 -10.13 -28.14 9.65
C MET A 344 -9.97 -28.40 11.16
N GLY A 345 -10.70 -27.71 12.03
CA GLY A 345 -10.61 -27.85 13.50
C GLY A 345 -9.52 -27.00 14.14
N CYS A 346 -8.92 -26.05 13.44
CA CYS A 346 -7.93 -25.14 14.02
C CYS A 346 -8.57 -24.13 14.97
N THR A 347 -7.92 -23.87 16.09
CA THR A 347 -8.26 -22.75 16.97
C THR A 347 -7.48 -21.50 16.54
N VAL A 348 -8.17 -20.46 16.10
CA VAL A 348 -7.53 -19.21 15.67
C VAL A 348 -7.41 -18.23 16.82
N VAL A 349 -6.19 -17.76 17.08
CA VAL A 349 -5.88 -16.71 18.06
C VAL A 349 -6.09 -15.35 17.42
N ASN A 350 -6.87 -14.48 18.06
CA ASN A 350 -6.99 -13.09 17.63
C ASN A 350 -5.72 -12.32 18.00
N THR A 351 -5.10 -11.72 16.98
CA THR A 351 -3.94 -10.85 17.15
C THR A 351 -4.34 -9.39 17.04
N GLU A 352 -3.66 -8.52 17.78
CA GLU A 352 -3.72 -7.09 17.52
C GLU A 352 -3.25 -6.82 16.08
N TYR A 353 -3.89 -5.90 15.38
CA TYR A 353 -3.59 -5.61 13.97
C TYR A 353 -3.69 -6.83 13.03
N SER A 354 -4.87 -7.40 12.94
CA SER A 354 -5.23 -8.43 11.97
C SER A 354 -5.98 -7.84 10.78
N ARG A 355 -6.28 -8.65 9.78
CA ARG A 355 -7.03 -8.26 8.57
C ARG A 355 -6.37 -7.09 7.84
N ASP A 356 -7.10 -6.03 7.56
CA ASP A 356 -6.60 -4.85 6.85
C ASP A 356 -5.52 -4.09 7.62
N LEU A 357 -5.45 -4.23 8.93
CA LEU A 357 -4.41 -3.64 9.76
C LEU A 357 -3.17 -4.52 9.91
N SER A 358 -3.16 -5.73 9.32
CA SER A 358 -2.02 -6.65 9.40
C SER A 358 -0.71 -5.97 9.01
N PRO A 359 0.35 -6.06 9.83
CA PRO A 359 1.63 -5.45 9.53
C PRO A 359 2.31 -6.11 8.33
N CYS A 360 3.26 -5.42 7.75
CA CYS A 360 4.02 -5.91 6.62
C CYS A 360 4.97 -7.04 7.02
N CYS A 361 5.02 -8.13 6.23
CA CYS A 361 5.98 -9.22 6.41
C CYS A 361 7.40 -8.87 5.93
N GLY A 362 7.59 -7.77 5.18
CA GLY A 362 8.89 -7.33 4.69
C GLY A 362 9.34 -7.93 3.35
N TYR A 363 8.60 -8.85 2.75
CA TYR A 363 8.99 -9.49 1.49
C TYR A 363 8.56 -8.68 0.25
N GLY A 364 7.29 -8.26 0.19
CA GLY A 364 6.70 -7.57 -0.96
C GLY A 364 7.42 -6.28 -1.35
N GLY A 365 7.08 -5.73 -2.51
CA GLY A 365 7.68 -4.50 -3.02
C GLY A 365 9.19 -4.57 -3.22
N LEU A 366 9.78 -5.77 -3.28
CA LEU A 366 11.22 -6.05 -3.41
C LEU A 366 12.07 -5.57 -2.21
N THR A 367 11.47 -5.29 -1.07
CA THR A 367 12.19 -4.81 0.12
C THR A 367 13.25 -5.82 0.57
N ALA A 368 12.93 -7.13 0.52
CA ALA A 368 13.87 -8.19 0.91
C ALA A 368 15.16 -8.20 0.07
N TYR A 369 15.09 -7.74 -1.17
CA TYR A 369 16.25 -7.62 -2.06
C TYR A 369 16.97 -6.28 -1.90
N ALA A 370 16.22 -5.18 -1.83
CA ALA A 370 16.77 -3.83 -1.77
C ALA A 370 17.32 -3.45 -0.39
N ASN A 371 16.73 -3.98 0.69
CA ASN A 371 17.12 -3.66 2.06
C ASN A 371 16.76 -4.81 3.02
N LYS A 372 17.65 -5.80 3.12
CA LYS A 372 17.46 -6.99 3.96
C LYS A 372 17.23 -6.65 5.44
N ASP A 373 17.92 -5.65 5.96
CA ASP A 373 17.78 -5.24 7.37
C ASP A 373 16.38 -4.68 7.65
N MET A 374 15.84 -3.90 6.71
CA MET A 374 14.47 -3.40 6.80
C MET A 374 13.46 -4.54 6.75
N ALA A 375 13.64 -5.48 5.83
CA ALA A 375 12.79 -6.66 5.71
C ALA A 375 12.80 -7.49 7.00
N ALA A 376 13.97 -7.72 7.59
CA ALA A 376 14.10 -8.44 8.86
C ALA A 376 13.39 -7.72 10.01
N LYS A 377 13.50 -6.40 10.11
CA LYS A 377 12.79 -5.60 11.12
C LYS A 377 11.26 -5.68 10.94
N MET A 378 10.78 -5.68 9.69
CA MET A 378 9.35 -5.85 9.40
C MET A 378 8.86 -7.23 9.79
N ALA A 379 9.59 -8.28 9.45
CA ALA A 379 9.28 -9.66 9.81
C ALA A 379 9.25 -9.84 11.33
N ALA A 380 10.26 -9.34 12.05
CA ALA A 380 10.30 -9.38 13.51
C ALA A 380 9.05 -8.72 14.12
N LYS A 381 8.70 -7.50 13.66
CA LYS A 381 7.49 -6.80 14.13
C LYS A 381 6.20 -7.56 13.83
N CYS A 382 6.18 -8.28 12.72
CA CYS A 382 5.05 -9.14 12.38
C CYS A 382 4.90 -10.30 13.36
N LEU A 383 6.00 -10.93 13.77
CA LEU A 383 6.02 -12.09 14.67
C LEU A 383 5.78 -11.72 16.15
N GLU A 384 6.12 -10.49 16.57
CA GLU A 384 5.90 -10.03 17.96
C GLU A 384 4.42 -10.04 18.42
N ARG A 385 3.47 -10.21 17.51
CA ARG A 385 2.03 -10.14 17.82
C ARG A 385 1.45 -11.37 18.52
N SER A 386 2.11 -12.51 18.40
CA SER A 386 1.65 -13.76 19.01
C SER A 386 2.80 -14.75 19.15
N ASP A 387 2.78 -15.53 20.23
CA ASP A 387 3.66 -16.68 20.43
C ASP A 387 3.16 -17.95 19.71
N ALA A 388 1.92 -17.93 19.21
CA ALA A 388 1.34 -19.03 18.45
C ALA A 388 1.98 -19.14 17.06
N PRO A 389 2.07 -20.36 16.50
CA PRO A 389 2.47 -20.55 15.09
C PRO A 389 1.61 -19.72 14.15
N TYR A 390 2.23 -19.14 13.12
CA TYR A 390 1.51 -18.35 12.13
C TYR A 390 1.10 -19.20 10.93
N VAL A 391 -0.15 -19.04 10.53
CA VAL A 391 -0.65 -19.47 9.23
C VAL A 391 -0.65 -18.25 8.30
N THR A 392 -0.09 -18.43 7.12
CA THR A 392 -0.16 -17.44 6.04
C THR A 392 -0.67 -18.10 4.77
N TYR A 393 -1.34 -17.33 3.94
CA TYR A 393 -1.86 -17.75 2.63
C TYR A 393 -1.20 -16.98 1.47
N CYS A 394 -0.03 -16.38 1.72
CA CYS A 394 0.85 -15.77 0.73
C CYS A 394 2.23 -16.45 0.83
N MET A 395 2.74 -16.94 -0.30
CA MET A 395 4.04 -17.59 -0.42
C MET A 395 5.14 -16.55 -0.64
#